data_7ba0f58250f471c2cfe1ec72488ab05d
#
_entry.id   7ba0f58250f471c2cfe1ec72488ab05d
#
_cell.length_a   1.000
_cell.length_b   1.000
_cell.length_c   1.000
_cell.angle_alpha   90.00
_cell.angle_beta   90.00
_cell.angle_gamma   90.00
#
_symmetry.space_group_name_H-M   'P 1'
#
loop_
_entity.id
_entity.type
_entity.pdbx_description
1 polymer ?
#
loop_
_entity_poly.entity_id
_entity_poly.type
_entity_poly.pdbx_seq_one_letter_code
_entity_poly.pdbx_strand_id
1 'polypeptide(L)'
;MATVRLDHITKRFDDVTAVDDVSMEIEDGEFVTFVGPSGCGKSTTMETVAGLTQPTEGRVYIGGDDVTTLAPKDRGVAMVFQNIALFPHMDVFDNISFGLRLRTYEDAEIERRVEEAAEIVQLEGMLDRMPDEMSGGQRQRVAIARAIVRNPDVFLMDEPLANLDAKLRVHMRTELQRLHRQLGTTIIYVTHDQAEAMTMSDRIAVLNAGELQQIAPPLVCYNEPANLFVAGFIGSPAMNFVAGEVVDGGMTTENFAVEFDPAAVPGLGVGDAVTLGIRPEDVHLAEYADSLARPTRKIEARTDVLEPMGDEIFVYLMLSEGADRSMEEDPLESPNQLLMSVTPDTDIRPDQDVSVVLDRSKIHLFDSETGDALVHGITDLTGSEPGTTPTEAED
;
A
#
# COMPACT_ATOMS: atom_id res chain seq x y z
N MET A 1 -7.18 15.25 -19.59
CA MET A 1 -6.43 14.80 -18.41
C MET A 1 -6.72 15.81 -17.31
N ALA A 2 -6.91 15.39 -16.10
CA ALA A 2 -7.38 16.29 -15.06
C ALA A 2 -6.88 15.88 -13.68
N THR A 3 -6.54 16.89 -12.85
CA THR A 3 -6.35 16.71 -11.41
C THR A 3 -7.65 16.29 -10.73
N VAL A 4 -7.56 15.53 -9.64
CA VAL A 4 -8.71 15.23 -8.78
C VAL A 4 -8.41 15.72 -7.37
N ARG A 5 -9.28 16.58 -6.80
CA ARG A 5 -9.14 17.04 -5.43
C ARG A 5 -10.39 16.71 -4.63
N LEU A 6 -10.17 16.02 -3.54
CA LEU A 6 -11.14 15.80 -2.48
C LEU A 6 -10.88 16.81 -1.38
N ASP A 7 -11.90 17.55 -0.98
CA ASP A 7 -11.80 18.68 -0.07
C ASP A 7 -12.78 18.44 1.09
N HIS A 8 -12.25 17.93 2.23
CA HIS A 8 -13.00 17.60 3.44
C HIS A 8 -14.22 16.70 3.21
N ILE A 9 -14.01 15.61 2.44
CA ILE A 9 -15.07 14.66 2.11
C ILE A 9 -15.50 13.86 3.32
N THR A 10 -16.77 14.01 3.69
CA THR A 10 -17.43 13.14 4.66
C THR A 10 -18.65 12.48 4.02
N LYS A 11 -18.79 11.17 4.23
CA LYS A 11 -19.96 10.40 3.80
C LYS A 11 -20.52 9.57 4.93
N ARG A 12 -21.79 9.87 5.28
CA ARG A 12 -22.56 9.12 6.28
C ARG A 12 -23.71 8.38 5.62
N PHE A 13 -23.92 7.15 6.04
CA PHE A 13 -25.07 6.33 5.72
C PHE A 13 -25.77 5.98 7.04
N ASP A 14 -26.94 6.52 7.26
CA ASP A 14 -27.66 6.40 8.51
C ASP A 14 -26.75 6.68 9.73
N ASP A 15 -26.44 5.66 10.53
CA ASP A 15 -25.60 5.78 11.73
C ASP A 15 -24.10 5.44 11.46
N VAL A 16 -23.70 5.15 10.20
CA VAL A 16 -22.33 4.77 9.86
C VAL A 16 -21.64 5.88 9.08
N THR A 17 -20.50 6.36 9.58
CA THR A 17 -19.59 7.23 8.83
C THR A 17 -18.65 6.34 8.01
N ALA A 18 -18.87 6.29 6.70
CA ALA A 18 -18.07 5.46 5.79
C ALA A 18 -16.82 6.18 5.26
N VAL A 19 -16.85 7.52 5.21
CA VAL A 19 -15.70 8.39 4.89
C VAL A 19 -15.78 9.57 5.84
N ASP A 20 -14.68 9.90 6.50
CA ASP A 20 -14.62 10.94 7.53
C ASP A 20 -13.47 11.91 7.23
N ASP A 21 -13.83 13.13 6.86
CA ASP A 21 -12.94 14.27 6.61
C ASP A 21 -11.75 14.01 5.67
N VAL A 22 -11.94 13.18 4.64
CA VAL A 22 -10.87 12.82 3.70
C VAL A 22 -10.54 13.99 2.77
N SER A 23 -9.29 14.45 2.83
CA SER A 23 -8.74 15.47 1.94
C SER A 23 -7.50 14.94 1.23
N MET A 24 -7.47 15.02 -0.11
CA MET A 24 -6.31 14.66 -0.93
C MET A 24 -6.37 15.33 -2.30
N GLU A 25 -5.19 15.47 -2.91
CA GLU A 25 -5.04 15.93 -4.27
C GLU A 25 -4.28 14.88 -5.09
N ILE A 26 -4.81 14.54 -6.27
CA ILE A 26 -4.26 13.59 -7.24
C ILE A 26 -3.89 14.42 -8.46
N GLU A 27 -2.62 14.35 -8.84
CA GLU A 27 -2.08 15.14 -9.93
C GLU A 27 -2.56 14.64 -11.30
N ASP A 28 -2.47 15.51 -12.30
CA ASP A 28 -2.78 15.14 -13.68
C ASP A 28 -1.88 14.03 -14.20
N GLY A 29 -2.48 12.96 -14.70
CA GLY A 29 -1.76 11.78 -15.21
C GLY A 29 -1.19 10.86 -14.14
N GLU A 30 -1.52 11.05 -12.86
CA GLU A 30 -1.04 10.22 -11.77
C GLU A 30 -1.86 8.93 -11.60
N PHE A 31 -1.19 7.84 -11.23
CA PHE A 31 -1.81 6.58 -10.81
C PHE A 31 -1.82 6.49 -9.29
N VAL A 32 -2.97 6.70 -8.66
CA VAL A 32 -3.13 6.59 -7.20
C VAL A 32 -3.95 5.37 -6.86
N THR A 33 -3.44 4.55 -5.93
CA THR A 33 -4.16 3.38 -5.43
C THR A 33 -4.68 3.62 -4.01
N PHE A 34 -5.96 3.37 -3.79
CA PHE A 34 -6.58 3.33 -2.47
C PHE A 34 -6.47 1.92 -1.90
N VAL A 35 -5.84 1.79 -0.74
CA VAL A 35 -5.69 0.53 -0.01
C VAL A 35 -6.20 0.65 1.43
N GLY A 36 -6.46 -0.46 2.06
CA GLY A 36 -6.95 -0.53 3.44
C GLY A 36 -7.81 -1.77 3.66
N PRO A 37 -8.19 -2.08 4.90
CA PRO A 37 -9.05 -3.22 5.23
C PRO A 37 -10.42 -3.14 4.57
N SER A 38 -11.15 -4.25 4.60
CA SER A 38 -12.53 -4.27 4.11
C SER A 38 -13.41 -3.32 4.94
N GLY A 39 -14.22 -2.49 4.25
CA GLY A 39 -15.11 -1.54 4.92
C GLY A 39 -14.44 -0.21 5.35
N CYS A 40 -13.15 0.03 5.06
CA CYS A 40 -12.47 1.28 5.45
C CYS A 40 -12.83 2.51 4.57
N GLY A 41 -13.77 2.41 3.63
CA GLY A 41 -14.26 3.56 2.84
C GLY A 41 -13.70 3.70 1.41
N LYS A 42 -12.79 2.83 0.93
CA LYS A 42 -12.15 2.92 -0.41
C LYS A 42 -13.16 3.07 -1.55
N SER A 43 -14.06 2.10 -1.71
CA SER A 43 -15.07 2.12 -2.78
C SER A 43 -16.02 3.30 -2.63
N THR A 44 -16.42 3.65 -1.40
CA THR A 44 -17.28 4.83 -1.13
C THR A 44 -16.59 6.13 -1.54
N THR A 45 -15.29 6.28 -1.25
CA THR A 45 -14.50 7.46 -1.67
C THR A 45 -14.42 7.53 -3.19
N MET A 46 -14.11 6.41 -3.86
CA MET A 46 -14.07 6.36 -5.32
C MET A 46 -15.45 6.59 -5.96
N GLU A 47 -16.54 6.03 -5.41
CA GLU A 47 -17.91 6.28 -5.85
C GLU A 47 -18.31 7.76 -5.69
N THR A 48 -17.76 8.43 -4.66
CA THR A 48 -17.96 9.86 -4.46
C THR A 48 -17.28 10.67 -5.57
N VAL A 49 -16.08 10.29 -5.99
CA VAL A 49 -15.40 10.86 -7.18
C VAL A 49 -16.22 10.58 -8.44
N ALA A 50 -16.71 9.36 -8.61
CA ALA A 50 -17.53 8.97 -9.77
C ALA A 50 -18.88 9.70 -9.84
N GLY A 51 -19.39 10.23 -8.70
CA GLY A 51 -20.73 10.83 -8.59
C GLY A 51 -21.85 9.79 -8.49
N LEU A 52 -21.52 8.55 -8.19
CA LEU A 52 -22.47 7.49 -7.88
C LEU A 52 -23.07 7.68 -6.47
N THR A 53 -22.25 8.20 -5.58
CA THR A 53 -22.61 8.58 -4.21
C THR A 53 -22.30 10.06 -4.03
N GLN A 54 -23.22 10.85 -3.45
CA GLN A 54 -22.94 12.24 -3.10
C GLN A 54 -22.34 12.30 -1.68
N PRO A 55 -21.31 13.12 -1.44
CA PRO A 55 -20.80 13.33 -0.09
C PRO A 55 -21.86 14.00 0.79
N THR A 56 -21.81 13.75 2.10
CA THR A 56 -22.65 14.45 3.09
C THR A 56 -22.11 15.86 3.34
N GLU A 57 -20.77 15.99 3.36
CA GLU A 57 -20.02 17.23 3.53
C GLU A 57 -18.81 17.23 2.60
N GLY A 58 -18.25 18.40 2.33
CA GLY A 58 -17.06 18.53 1.47
C GLY A 58 -17.36 18.67 -0.02
N ARG A 59 -16.32 18.72 -0.84
CA ARG A 59 -16.41 18.94 -2.29
C ARG A 59 -15.44 18.09 -3.08
N VAL A 60 -15.86 17.73 -4.30
CA VAL A 60 -15.04 17.02 -5.30
C VAL A 60 -14.77 17.95 -6.46
N TYR A 61 -13.50 18.08 -6.83
CA TYR A 61 -13.07 18.87 -7.98
C TYR A 61 -12.36 17.95 -9.00
N ILE A 62 -12.66 18.14 -10.28
CA ILE A 62 -11.98 17.47 -11.40
C ILE A 62 -11.55 18.55 -12.39
N GLY A 63 -10.25 18.63 -12.72
CA GLY A 63 -9.68 19.65 -13.60
C GLY A 63 -9.89 21.08 -13.09
N GLY A 64 -10.10 21.25 -11.76
CA GLY A 64 -10.38 22.54 -11.13
C GLY A 64 -11.87 22.91 -11.03
N ASP A 65 -12.75 22.18 -11.72
CA ASP A 65 -14.20 22.39 -11.67
C ASP A 65 -14.84 21.65 -10.49
N ASP A 66 -15.75 22.31 -9.75
CA ASP A 66 -16.57 21.67 -8.72
C ASP A 66 -17.61 20.75 -9.37
N VAL A 67 -17.41 19.45 -9.24
CA VAL A 67 -18.27 18.40 -9.80
C VAL A 67 -19.16 17.74 -8.75
N THR A 68 -19.17 18.22 -7.51
CA THR A 68 -19.82 17.58 -6.35
C THR A 68 -21.25 17.16 -6.62
N THR A 69 -22.05 18.04 -7.25
CA THR A 69 -23.48 17.80 -7.53
C THR A 69 -23.75 17.26 -8.95
N LEU A 70 -22.72 17.16 -9.79
CA LEU A 70 -22.89 16.69 -11.17
C LEU A 70 -23.20 15.17 -11.20
N ALA A 71 -24.04 14.79 -12.14
CA ALA A 71 -24.27 13.35 -12.39
C ALA A 71 -23.02 12.67 -12.99
N PRO A 72 -22.81 11.35 -12.79
CA PRO A 72 -21.61 10.63 -13.28
C PRO A 72 -21.30 10.86 -14.76
N LYS A 73 -22.33 10.93 -15.61
CA LYS A 73 -22.17 11.14 -17.06
C LYS A 73 -21.57 12.49 -17.45
N ASP A 74 -21.63 13.48 -16.54
CA ASP A 74 -21.23 14.87 -16.78
C ASP A 74 -19.89 15.22 -16.10
N ARG A 75 -19.23 14.25 -15.41
CA ARG A 75 -17.97 14.44 -14.67
C ARG A 75 -16.69 14.14 -15.50
N GLY A 76 -16.81 13.68 -16.73
CA GLY A 76 -15.64 13.27 -17.54
C GLY A 76 -14.97 11.97 -17.05
N VAL A 77 -15.61 11.20 -16.17
CA VAL A 77 -15.05 9.97 -15.62
C VAL A 77 -15.49 8.72 -16.37
N ALA A 78 -14.65 7.69 -16.36
CA ALA A 78 -15.03 6.32 -16.72
C ALA A 78 -14.69 5.38 -15.56
N MET A 79 -15.51 4.34 -15.35
CA MET A 79 -15.34 3.40 -14.25
C MET A 79 -15.40 1.95 -14.73
N VAL A 80 -14.47 1.14 -14.25
CA VAL A 80 -14.49 -0.32 -14.32
C VAL A 80 -14.81 -0.86 -12.94
N PHE A 81 -15.91 -1.60 -12.86
CA PHE A 81 -16.36 -2.21 -11.60
C PHE A 81 -15.72 -3.57 -11.39
N GLN A 82 -15.66 -4.03 -10.15
CA GLN A 82 -15.18 -5.34 -9.73
C GLN A 82 -15.85 -6.49 -10.53
N ASN A 83 -17.15 -6.39 -10.71
CA ASN A 83 -17.87 -7.26 -11.66
C ASN A 83 -17.79 -6.64 -13.05
N ILE A 84 -17.08 -7.30 -13.96
CA ILE A 84 -16.76 -6.83 -15.32
C ILE A 84 -17.99 -6.32 -16.11
N ALA A 85 -19.20 -6.80 -15.77
CA ALA A 85 -20.51 -6.33 -16.26
C ALA A 85 -20.58 -6.09 -17.78
N LEU A 86 -20.02 -7.01 -18.59
CA LEU A 86 -20.23 -6.98 -20.04
C LEU A 86 -21.67 -7.33 -20.37
N PHE A 87 -22.20 -6.76 -21.46
CA PHE A 87 -23.48 -7.13 -22.00
C PHE A 87 -23.36 -8.49 -22.70
N PRO A 88 -23.94 -9.57 -22.15
CA PRO A 88 -23.68 -10.94 -22.65
C PRO A 88 -24.30 -11.22 -24.01
N HIS A 89 -25.24 -10.39 -24.46
CA HIS A 89 -25.94 -10.48 -25.74
C HIS A 89 -25.36 -9.58 -26.84
N MET A 90 -24.24 -8.91 -26.53
CA MET A 90 -23.50 -8.04 -27.43
C MET A 90 -22.10 -8.62 -27.65
N ASP A 91 -21.60 -8.54 -28.88
CA ASP A 91 -20.21 -8.86 -29.18
C ASP A 91 -19.23 -7.84 -28.56
N VAL A 92 -17.93 -8.01 -28.76
CA VAL A 92 -16.90 -7.12 -28.26
C VAL A 92 -17.04 -5.72 -28.85
N PHE A 93 -17.28 -5.60 -30.15
CA PHE A 93 -17.48 -4.31 -30.82
C PHE A 93 -18.65 -3.54 -30.20
N ASP A 94 -19.79 -4.20 -30.07
CA ASP A 94 -21.00 -3.62 -29.49
C ASP A 94 -20.84 -3.23 -28.02
N ASN A 95 -20.14 -4.06 -27.21
CA ASN A 95 -19.81 -3.73 -25.84
C ASN A 95 -18.97 -2.46 -25.75
N ILE A 96 -17.91 -2.33 -26.56
CA ILE A 96 -17.01 -1.17 -26.54
C ILE A 96 -17.75 0.07 -27.07
N SER A 97 -18.45 -0.04 -28.20
CA SER A 97 -19.13 1.08 -28.87
C SER A 97 -20.36 1.61 -28.13
N PHE A 98 -20.92 0.85 -27.19
CA PHE A 98 -22.21 1.15 -26.54
C PHE A 98 -22.28 2.59 -26.01
N GLY A 99 -21.25 3.03 -25.30
CA GLY A 99 -21.21 4.38 -24.72
C GLY A 99 -21.11 5.51 -25.76
N LEU A 100 -20.54 5.24 -26.93
CA LEU A 100 -20.43 6.19 -28.04
C LEU A 100 -21.77 6.31 -28.77
N ARG A 101 -22.45 5.18 -29.04
CA ARG A 101 -23.78 5.16 -29.65
C ARG A 101 -24.82 5.96 -28.87
N LEU A 102 -24.76 5.93 -27.54
CA LEU A 102 -25.65 6.74 -26.69
C LEU A 102 -25.40 8.25 -26.83
N ARG A 103 -24.24 8.67 -27.30
CA ARG A 103 -23.85 10.07 -27.50
C ARG A 103 -24.00 10.53 -28.98
N THR A 104 -24.59 9.71 -29.83
CA THR A 104 -24.85 10.03 -31.25
C THR A 104 -23.62 10.40 -32.07
N TYR A 105 -22.50 9.69 -31.86
CA TYR A 105 -21.34 9.79 -32.76
C TYR A 105 -21.67 9.17 -34.12
N GLU A 106 -21.05 9.68 -35.17
CA GLU A 106 -21.13 9.12 -36.53
C GLU A 106 -20.47 7.72 -36.55
N ASP A 107 -21.05 6.80 -37.38
CA ASP A 107 -20.60 5.39 -37.40
C ASP A 107 -19.11 5.25 -37.71
N ALA A 108 -18.57 6.02 -38.67
CA ALA A 108 -17.14 6.00 -38.99
C ALA A 108 -16.24 6.43 -37.84
N GLU A 109 -16.69 7.35 -36.99
CA GLU A 109 -15.96 7.77 -35.78
C GLU A 109 -16.04 6.69 -34.68
N ILE A 110 -17.19 6.01 -34.58
CA ILE A 110 -17.36 4.87 -33.67
C ILE A 110 -16.38 3.75 -34.04
N GLU A 111 -16.36 3.33 -35.32
CA GLU A 111 -15.44 2.30 -35.81
C GLU A 111 -14.00 2.65 -35.50
N ARG A 112 -13.54 3.85 -35.86
CA ARG A 112 -12.18 4.30 -35.60
C ARG A 112 -11.82 4.22 -34.11
N ARG A 113 -12.66 4.75 -33.22
CA ARG A 113 -12.41 4.75 -31.75
C ARG A 113 -12.42 3.35 -31.16
N VAL A 114 -13.30 2.48 -31.63
CA VAL A 114 -13.36 1.09 -31.15
C VAL A 114 -12.11 0.33 -31.57
N GLU A 115 -11.64 0.50 -32.82
CA GLU A 115 -10.41 -0.11 -33.30
C GLU A 115 -9.19 0.40 -32.50
N GLU A 116 -9.08 1.72 -32.30
CA GLU A 116 -8.01 2.30 -31.46
C GLU A 116 -8.03 1.77 -30.02
N ALA A 117 -9.21 1.70 -29.39
CA ALA A 117 -9.34 1.16 -28.04
C ALA A 117 -9.01 -0.34 -27.98
N ALA A 118 -9.40 -1.11 -29.01
CA ALA A 118 -9.09 -2.53 -29.10
C ALA A 118 -7.59 -2.79 -29.31
N GLU A 119 -6.91 -1.96 -30.12
CA GLU A 119 -5.46 -2.01 -30.31
C GLU A 119 -4.73 -1.74 -29.01
N ILE A 120 -5.12 -0.70 -28.26
CA ILE A 120 -4.53 -0.33 -26.96
C ILE A 120 -4.56 -1.51 -25.98
N VAL A 121 -5.67 -2.27 -25.95
CA VAL A 121 -5.83 -3.39 -25.01
C VAL A 121 -5.55 -4.76 -25.65
N GLN A 122 -4.98 -4.81 -26.86
CA GLN A 122 -4.59 -6.03 -27.60
C GLN A 122 -5.79 -7.00 -27.83
N LEU A 123 -6.88 -6.47 -28.38
CA LEU A 123 -8.07 -7.22 -28.76
C LEU A 123 -8.30 -7.26 -30.29
N GLU A 124 -7.28 -6.95 -31.09
CA GLU A 124 -7.36 -6.98 -32.55
C GLU A 124 -7.79 -8.36 -33.04
N GLY A 125 -8.72 -8.38 -34.00
CA GLY A 125 -9.27 -9.62 -34.54
C GLY A 125 -10.21 -10.38 -33.59
N MET A 126 -10.68 -9.76 -32.52
CA MET A 126 -11.63 -10.35 -31.57
C MET A 126 -12.94 -9.56 -31.45
N LEU A 127 -13.13 -8.52 -32.27
CA LEU A 127 -14.27 -7.61 -32.14
C LEU A 127 -15.64 -8.30 -32.39
N ASP A 128 -15.67 -9.35 -33.19
CA ASP A 128 -16.89 -10.12 -33.51
C ASP A 128 -17.19 -11.25 -32.49
N ARG A 129 -16.35 -11.43 -31.46
CA ARG A 129 -16.55 -12.50 -30.47
C ARG A 129 -17.57 -12.13 -29.41
N MET A 130 -18.29 -13.15 -28.93
CA MET A 130 -19.18 -13.00 -27.78
C MET A 130 -18.42 -13.14 -26.46
N PRO A 131 -18.88 -12.50 -25.36
CA PRO A 131 -18.22 -12.59 -24.05
C PRO A 131 -18.04 -14.00 -23.49
N ASP A 132 -18.91 -14.96 -23.83
CA ASP A 132 -18.84 -16.36 -23.42
C ASP A 132 -17.73 -17.15 -24.15
N GLU A 133 -17.28 -16.67 -25.30
CA GLU A 133 -16.16 -17.23 -26.07
C GLU A 133 -14.79 -16.72 -25.58
N MET A 134 -14.76 -15.86 -24.54
CA MET A 134 -13.56 -15.16 -24.10
C MET A 134 -13.07 -15.64 -22.73
N SER A 135 -11.74 -15.64 -22.54
CA SER A 135 -11.13 -15.85 -21.22
C SER A 135 -11.45 -14.70 -20.25
N GLY A 136 -11.25 -14.92 -18.94
CA GLY A 136 -11.45 -13.87 -17.92
C GLY A 136 -10.63 -12.59 -18.20
N GLY A 137 -9.35 -12.74 -18.55
CA GLY A 137 -8.50 -11.60 -18.91
C GLY A 137 -8.91 -10.88 -20.19
N GLN A 138 -9.42 -11.63 -21.20
CA GLN A 138 -9.95 -11.00 -22.40
C GLN A 138 -11.22 -10.19 -22.09
N ARG A 139 -12.14 -10.72 -21.27
CA ARG A 139 -13.32 -9.97 -20.82
C ARG A 139 -12.92 -8.71 -20.03
N GLN A 140 -11.88 -8.80 -19.21
CA GLN A 140 -11.33 -7.64 -18.49
C GLN A 140 -10.84 -6.56 -19.46
N ARG A 141 -10.09 -6.93 -20.51
CA ARG A 141 -9.62 -6.00 -21.54
C ARG A 141 -10.80 -5.35 -22.30
N VAL A 142 -11.88 -6.09 -22.55
CA VAL A 142 -13.10 -5.51 -23.15
C VAL A 142 -13.73 -4.45 -22.23
N ALA A 143 -13.81 -4.71 -20.92
CA ALA A 143 -14.32 -3.72 -19.95
C ALA A 143 -13.46 -2.46 -19.90
N ILE A 144 -12.13 -2.62 -19.95
CA ILE A 144 -11.19 -1.50 -20.04
C ILE A 144 -11.37 -0.74 -21.34
N ALA A 145 -11.42 -1.42 -22.51
CA ALA A 145 -11.65 -0.79 -23.81
C ALA A 145 -12.97 0.02 -23.84
N ARG A 146 -14.05 -0.56 -23.28
CA ARG A 146 -15.34 0.12 -23.13
C ARG A 146 -15.26 1.40 -22.28
N ALA A 147 -14.38 1.42 -21.30
CA ALA A 147 -14.17 2.59 -20.45
C ALA A 147 -13.32 3.66 -21.15
N ILE A 148 -12.19 3.28 -21.77
CA ILE A 148 -11.24 4.23 -22.40
C ILE A 148 -11.72 4.79 -23.74
N VAL A 149 -12.59 4.08 -24.47
CA VAL A 149 -13.09 4.51 -25.82
C VAL A 149 -13.71 5.91 -25.80
N ARG A 150 -14.16 6.37 -24.63
CA ARG A 150 -14.77 7.68 -24.42
C ARG A 150 -13.75 8.78 -24.15
N ASN A 151 -12.46 8.42 -24.06
CA ASN A 151 -11.36 9.31 -23.67
C ASN A 151 -11.67 10.10 -22.38
N PRO A 152 -11.79 9.41 -21.22
CA PRO A 152 -12.14 10.04 -19.96
C PRO A 152 -11.01 10.92 -19.44
N ASP A 153 -11.36 11.96 -18.67
CA ASP A 153 -10.40 12.80 -17.96
C ASP A 153 -9.79 12.06 -16.76
N VAL A 154 -10.60 11.21 -16.09
CA VAL A 154 -10.20 10.36 -14.96
C VAL A 154 -10.72 8.94 -15.15
N PHE A 155 -9.87 7.95 -14.89
CA PHE A 155 -10.20 6.55 -15.01
C PHE A 155 -10.23 5.88 -13.61
N LEU A 156 -11.38 5.33 -13.26
CA LEU A 156 -11.65 4.73 -11.96
C LEU A 156 -11.74 3.21 -12.12
N MET A 157 -11.05 2.46 -11.25
CA MET A 157 -11.04 1.00 -11.29
C MET A 157 -11.25 0.43 -9.88
N ASP A 158 -12.37 -0.27 -9.67
CA ASP A 158 -12.73 -0.91 -8.41
C ASP A 158 -12.39 -2.41 -8.46
N GLU A 159 -11.31 -2.81 -7.80
CA GLU A 159 -10.82 -4.19 -7.72
C GLU A 159 -10.85 -4.96 -9.05
N PRO A 160 -10.36 -4.38 -10.15
CA PRO A 160 -10.58 -4.96 -11.48
C PRO A 160 -9.90 -6.32 -11.66
N LEU A 161 -8.87 -6.66 -10.88
CA LEU A 161 -8.11 -7.91 -11.00
C LEU A 161 -8.51 -8.99 -9.97
N ALA A 162 -9.45 -8.69 -9.05
CA ALA A 162 -9.80 -9.59 -7.94
C ALA A 162 -10.28 -10.98 -8.39
N ASN A 163 -10.98 -11.06 -9.53
CA ASN A 163 -11.58 -12.30 -10.05
C ASN A 163 -10.64 -13.08 -11.01
N LEU A 164 -9.35 -12.73 -11.09
CA LEU A 164 -8.37 -13.40 -11.94
C LEU A 164 -7.51 -14.37 -11.14
N ASP A 165 -7.07 -15.47 -11.80
CA ASP A 165 -6.06 -16.35 -11.22
C ASP A 165 -4.71 -15.62 -11.05
N ALA A 166 -3.85 -16.13 -10.15
CA ALA A 166 -2.61 -15.48 -9.75
C ALA A 166 -1.67 -15.16 -10.95
N LYS A 167 -1.53 -16.10 -11.90
CA LYS A 167 -0.66 -15.91 -13.07
C LYS A 167 -1.20 -14.84 -14.02
N LEU A 168 -2.51 -14.85 -14.25
CA LEU A 168 -3.17 -13.86 -15.10
C LEU A 168 -3.16 -12.47 -14.43
N ARG A 169 -3.31 -12.41 -13.10
CA ARG A 169 -3.23 -11.16 -12.32
C ARG A 169 -1.87 -10.48 -12.50
N VAL A 170 -0.76 -11.24 -12.34
CA VAL A 170 0.60 -10.71 -12.57
C VAL A 170 0.76 -10.16 -13.99
N HIS A 171 0.26 -10.88 -15.01
CA HIS A 171 0.30 -10.40 -16.39
C HIS A 171 -0.52 -9.11 -16.57
N MET A 172 -1.74 -9.07 -16.03
CA MET A 172 -2.63 -7.91 -16.16
C MET A 172 -2.11 -6.67 -15.43
N ARG A 173 -1.39 -6.81 -14.30
CA ARG A 173 -0.71 -5.68 -13.66
C ARG A 173 0.27 -5.00 -14.61
N THR A 174 1.10 -5.78 -15.28
CA THR A 174 2.07 -5.26 -16.26
C THR A 174 1.36 -4.57 -17.44
N GLU A 175 0.25 -5.12 -17.91
CA GLU A 175 -0.55 -4.52 -18.99
C GLU A 175 -1.20 -3.20 -18.55
N LEU A 176 -1.74 -3.12 -17.33
CA LEU A 176 -2.32 -1.88 -16.80
C LEU A 176 -1.26 -0.77 -16.64
N GLN A 177 -0.04 -1.10 -16.22
CA GLN A 177 1.05 -0.13 -16.16
C GLN A 177 1.45 0.39 -17.56
N ARG A 178 1.48 -0.50 -18.57
CA ARG A 178 1.73 -0.10 -19.97
C ARG A 178 0.63 0.80 -20.48
N LEU A 179 -0.62 0.41 -20.21
CA LEU A 179 -1.80 1.18 -20.57
C LEU A 179 -1.78 2.59 -19.95
N HIS A 180 -1.49 2.69 -18.67
CA HIS A 180 -1.35 3.98 -17.98
C HIS A 180 -0.31 4.88 -18.67
N ARG A 181 0.90 4.35 -18.91
CA ARG A 181 1.97 5.10 -19.62
C ARG A 181 1.57 5.53 -21.02
N GLN A 182 0.77 4.74 -21.70
CA GLN A 182 0.30 5.04 -23.07
C GLN A 182 -0.80 6.09 -23.08
N LEU A 183 -1.75 6.01 -22.14
CA LEU A 183 -2.89 6.93 -22.06
C LEU A 183 -2.50 8.25 -21.38
N GLY A 184 -1.62 8.24 -20.39
CA GLY A 184 -1.28 9.39 -19.54
C GLY A 184 -2.46 9.94 -18.74
N THR A 185 -3.55 9.18 -18.62
CA THR A 185 -4.78 9.59 -17.93
C THR A 185 -4.65 9.40 -16.44
N THR A 186 -5.20 10.30 -15.63
CA THR A 186 -5.30 10.16 -14.18
C THR A 186 -6.09 8.91 -13.81
N ILE A 187 -5.51 8.05 -12.96
CA ILE A 187 -6.12 6.78 -12.54
C ILE A 187 -6.31 6.77 -11.02
N ILE A 188 -7.53 6.41 -10.59
CA ILE A 188 -7.81 6.01 -9.21
C ILE A 188 -8.13 4.52 -9.22
N TYR A 189 -7.34 3.76 -8.50
CA TYR A 189 -7.42 2.31 -8.43
C TYR A 189 -7.75 1.88 -7.00
N VAL A 190 -8.68 0.97 -6.82
CA VAL A 190 -8.99 0.37 -5.51
C VAL A 190 -8.56 -1.09 -5.54
N THR A 191 -7.86 -1.52 -4.53
CA THR A 191 -7.50 -2.93 -4.33
C THR A 191 -7.31 -3.25 -2.84
N HIS A 192 -7.41 -4.53 -2.51
CA HIS A 192 -6.94 -5.08 -1.24
C HIS A 192 -5.59 -5.81 -1.39
N ASP A 193 -5.06 -5.95 -2.61
CA ASP A 193 -3.77 -6.57 -2.90
C ASP A 193 -2.65 -5.54 -2.82
N GLN A 194 -1.81 -5.66 -1.77
CA GLN A 194 -0.69 -4.75 -1.55
C GLN A 194 0.35 -4.81 -2.68
N ALA A 195 0.56 -5.99 -3.29
CA ALA A 195 1.50 -6.13 -4.39
C ALA A 195 1.04 -5.35 -5.64
N GLU A 196 -0.28 -5.22 -5.86
CA GLU A 196 -0.82 -4.35 -6.90
C GLU A 196 -0.50 -2.89 -6.60
N ALA A 197 -0.79 -2.41 -5.39
CA ALA A 197 -0.52 -1.05 -4.96
C ALA A 197 0.97 -0.71 -5.03
N MET A 198 1.84 -1.56 -4.46
CA MET A 198 3.29 -1.34 -4.43
C MET A 198 3.94 -1.31 -5.82
N THR A 199 3.38 -2.05 -6.79
CA THR A 199 4.01 -2.20 -8.12
C THR A 199 3.45 -1.25 -9.18
N MET A 200 2.20 -0.81 -9.08
CA MET A 200 1.55 -0.05 -10.15
C MET A 200 1.42 1.46 -9.88
N SER A 201 1.46 1.87 -8.62
CA SER A 201 1.07 3.22 -8.23
C SER A 201 2.24 4.20 -8.20
N ASP A 202 1.97 5.45 -8.56
CA ASP A 202 2.85 6.59 -8.27
C ASP A 202 2.75 6.95 -6.78
N ARG A 203 1.52 6.95 -6.23
CA ARG A 203 1.26 7.08 -4.77
C ARG A 203 0.19 6.10 -4.32
N ILE A 204 0.31 5.69 -3.05
CA ILE A 204 -0.68 4.88 -2.34
C ILE A 204 -1.38 5.76 -1.32
N ALA A 205 -2.71 5.76 -1.33
CA ALA A 205 -3.54 6.34 -0.27
C ALA A 205 -4.02 5.22 0.65
N VAL A 206 -3.50 5.19 1.86
CA VAL A 206 -3.85 4.20 2.89
C VAL A 206 -5.04 4.72 3.68
N LEU A 207 -6.15 4.00 3.64
CA LEU A 207 -7.40 4.35 4.32
C LEU A 207 -7.68 3.38 5.47
N ASN A 208 -8.14 3.91 6.60
CA ASN A 208 -8.59 3.11 7.73
C ASN A 208 -9.79 3.78 8.41
N ALA A 209 -10.83 3.03 8.73
CA ALA A 209 -12.02 3.48 9.44
C ALA A 209 -12.65 4.78 8.85
N GLY A 210 -12.57 4.97 7.55
CA GLY A 210 -13.08 6.16 6.85
C GLY A 210 -12.09 7.31 6.73
N GLU A 211 -10.92 7.24 7.36
CA GLU A 211 -9.92 8.30 7.40
C GLU A 211 -8.72 7.99 6.49
N LEU A 212 -8.08 9.04 5.97
CA LEU A 212 -6.81 8.94 5.24
C LEU A 212 -5.64 8.90 6.24
N GLN A 213 -4.95 7.77 6.31
CA GLN A 213 -3.81 7.58 7.21
C GLN A 213 -2.50 8.11 6.61
N GLN A 214 -2.27 7.86 5.33
CA GLN A 214 -1.10 8.35 4.59
C GLN A 214 -1.38 8.35 3.09
N ILE A 215 -0.81 9.33 2.36
CA ILE A 215 -0.73 9.29 0.90
C ILE A 215 0.69 9.65 0.48
N ALA A 216 1.41 8.68 -0.10
CA ALA A 216 2.82 8.84 -0.46
C ALA A 216 3.24 7.81 -1.54
N PRO A 217 4.43 7.97 -2.17
CA PRO A 217 5.01 6.93 -3.02
C PRO A 217 5.11 5.59 -2.29
N PRO A 218 4.98 4.44 -3.00
CA PRO A 218 4.95 3.12 -2.36
C PRO A 218 6.09 2.86 -1.39
N LEU A 219 7.34 3.16 -1.79
CA LEU A 219 8.50 2.96 -0.94
C LEU A 219 8.55 3.91 0.27
N VAL A 220 7.90 5.07 0.21
CA VAL A 220 7.76 5.97 1.36
C VAL A 220 6.76 5.38 2.35
N CYS A 221 5.60 4.89 1.90
CA CYS A 221 4.65 4.19 2.77
C CYS A 221 5.28 2.96 3.46
N TYR A 222 6.22 2.28 2.79
CA TYR A 222 6.92 1.11 3.32
C TYR A 222 8.03 1.47 4.30
N ASN A 223 8.91 2.42 3.95
CA ASN A 223 10.11 2.78 4.72
C ASN A 223 9.88 3.89 5.75
N GLU A 224 8.87 4.73 5.55
CA GLU A 224 8.55 5.89 6.38
C GLU A 224 7.04 5.93 6.66
N PRO A 225 6.48 4.86 7.30
CA PRO A 225 5.05 4.81 7.61
C PRO A 225 4.67 5.90 8.60
N ALA A 226 3.58 6.64 8.33
CA ALA A 226 3.16 7.77 9.16
C ALA A 226 2.70 7.35 10.57
N ASN A 227 2.26 6.11 10.73
CA ASN A 227 1.77 5.59 12.02
C ASN A 227 1.86 4.06 12.08
N LEU A 228 1.56 3.49 13.26
CA LEU A 228 1.52 2.05 13.52
C LEU A 228 0.60 1.30 12.55
N PHE A 229 -0.56 1.89 12.22
CA PHE A 229 -1.49 1.26 11.30
C PHE A 229 -0.87 1.07 9.91
N VAL A 230 -0.28 2.13 9.33
CA VAL A 230 0.39 2.04 8.02
C VAL A 230 1.55 1.06 8.07
N ALA A 231 2.37 1.09 9.14
CA ALA A 231 3.51 0.20 9.33
C ALA A 231 3.11 -1.29 9.36
N GLY A 232 2.01 -1.61 10.03
CA GLY A 232 1.47 -2.97 10.12
C GLY A 232 0.69 -3.39 8.89
N PHE A 233 0.04 -2.42 8.19
CA PHE A 233 -0.76 -2.72 7.02
C PHE A 233 0.08 -2.85 5.74
N ILE A 234 1.10 -2.00 5.54
CA ILE A 234 1.96 -2.02 4.35
C ILE A 234 3.16 -2.93 4.56
N GLY A 235 3.20 -4.01 3.82
CA GLY A 235 4.22 -5.08 3.87
C GLY A 235 3.58 -6.44 4.12
N SER A 236 4.13 -7.46 3.50
CA SER A 236 3.73 -8.86 3.69
C SER A 236 4.98 -9.72 3.71
N PRO A 237 5.37 -10.17 4.91
CA PRO A 237 4.69 -10.01 6.19
C PRO A 237 4.71 -8.58 6.76
N ALA A 238 3.89 -8.36 7.80
CA ALA A 238 3.82 -7.10 8.52
C ALA A 238 5.11 -6.77 9.28
N MET A 239 5.28 -5.51 9.69
CA MET A 239 6.36 -5.07 10.56
C MET A 239 6.23 -5.73 11.95
N ASN A 240 7.35 -6.10 12.56
CA ASN A 240 7.38 -6.46 13.99
C ASN A 240 7.15 -5.22 14.84
N PHE A 241 6.37 -5.36 15.91
CA PHE A 241 6.18 -4.31 16.90
C PHE A 241 6.57 -4.80 18.28
N VAL A 242 7.35 -3.99 19.02
CA VAL A 242 7.78 -4.32 20.38
C VAL A 242 7.56 -3.10 21.26
N ALA A 243 6.66 -3.23 22.23
CA ALA A 243 6.41 -2.18 23.20
C ALA A 243 7.60 -2.00 24.15
N GLY A 244 7.85 -0.76 24.55
CA GLY A 244 8.92 -0.43 25.46
C GLY A 244 8.74 0.93 26.12
N GLU A 245 9.68 1.27 26.98
CA GLU A 245 9.74 2.55 27.71
C GLU A 245 11.08 3.24 27.44
N VAL A 246 11.04 4.54 27.25
CA VAL A 246 12.24 5.37 27.07
C VAL A 246 12.99 5.48 28.37
N VAL A 247 14.28 5.17 28.36
CA VAL A 247 15.19 5.28 29.47
C VAL A 247 16.37 6.20 29.11
N ASP A 248 17.21 6.54 30.13
CA ASP A 248 18.43 7.29 29.84
C ASP A 248 19.35 6.47 28.90
N GLY A 249 19.64 7.04 27.71
CA GLY A 249 20.47 6.45 26.69
C GLY A 249 19.76 5.46 25.74
N GLY A 250 18.42 5.41 25.71
CA GLY A 250 17.69 4.59 24.72
C GLY A 250 16.28 4.19 25.14
N MET A 251 15.90 2.96 24.82
CA MET A 251 14.66 2.35 25.28
C MET A 251 14.91 0.94 25.82
N THR A 252 14.04 0.50 26.71
CA THR A 252 14.00 -0.88 27.22
C THR A 252 12.65 -1.52 26.90
N THR A 253 12.71 -2.79 26.51
CA THR A 253 11.54 -3.65 26.35
C THR A 253 11.57 -4.72 27.45
N GLU A 254 10.62 -5.64 27.44
CA GLU A 254 10.62 -6.78 28.37
C GLU A 254 11.85 -7.69 28.15
N ASN A 255 12.34 -7.82 26.90
CA ASN A 255 13.32 -8.83 26.52
C ASN A 255 14.70 -8.27 26.14
N PHE A 256 14.78 -7.01 25.73
CA PHE A 256 16.03 -6.39 25.27
C PHE A 256 16.00 -4.86 25.41
N ALA A 257 17.15 -4.23 25.20
CA ALA A 257 17.25 -2.78 25.17
C ALA A 257 17.92 -2.31 23.88
N VAL A 258 17.54 -1.12 23.43
CA VAL A 258 18.10 -0.47 22.24
C VAL A 258 18.67 0.89 22.62
N GLU A 259 19.93 1.11 22.28
CA GLU A 259 20.67 2.34 22.62
C GLU A 259 20.48 3.41 21.54
N PHE A 260 20.05 4.59 21.95
CA PHE A 260 20.02 5.82 21.15
C PHE A 260 19.93 7.02 22.10
N ASP A 261 20.12 8.25 21.60
CA ASP A 261 19.93 9.47 22.40
C ASP A 261 18.46 9.93 22.31
N PRO A 262 17.65 9.77 23.37
CA PRO A 262 16.25 10.19 23.34
C PRO A 262 16.09 11.70 23.10
N ALA A 263 17.06 12.53 23.54
CA ALA A 263 17.00 13.97 23.34
C ALA A 263 17.11 14.41 21.86
N ALA A 264 17.56 13.51 20.98
CA ALA A 264 17.60 13.74 19.55
C ALA A 264 16.23 13.53 18.85
N VAL A 265 15.25 12.91 19.55
CA VAL A 265 13.89 12.72 19.05
C VAL A 265 12.98 13.82 19.61
N PRO A 266 12.44 14.72 18.77
CA PRO A 266 11.60 15.81 19.26
C PRO A 266 10.37 15.30 20.02
N GLY A 267 10.17 15.80 21.23
CA GLY A 267 9.01 15.48 22.07
C GLY A 267 9.12 14.19 22.88
N LEU A 268 10.23 13.44 22.76
CA LEU A 268 10.44 12.20 23.47
C LEU A 268 11.17 12.44 24.81
N GLY A 269 10.64 11.92 25.89
CA GLY A 269 11.19 12.02 27.26
C GLY A 269 11.41 10.66 27.92
N VAL A 270 12.28 10.65 28.93
CA VAL A 270 12.48 9.45 29.78
C VAL A 270 11.17 9.13 30.50
N GLY A 271 10.73 7.88 30.43
CA GLY A 271 9.45 7.38 30.97
C GLY A 271 8.32 7.33 29.96
N ASP A 272 8.50 7.85 28.75
CA ASP A 272 7.47 7.76 27.71
C ASP A 272 7.36 6.33 27.18
N ALA A 273 6.12 5.90 26.93
CA ALA A 273 5.82 4.63 26.29
C ALA A 273 6.01 4.75 24.78
N VAL A 274 6.80 3.87 24.20
CA VAL A 274 7.09 3.83 22.75
C VAL A 274 6.94 2.42 22.21
N THR A 275 6.59 2.34 20.93
CA THR A 275 6.58 1.07 20.19
C THR A 275 7.70 1.08 19.16
N LEU A 276 8.62 0.12 19.28
CA LEU A 276 9.64 -0.15 18.29
C LEU A 276 9.03 -0.93 17.13
N GLY A 277 9.26 -0.47 15.91
CA GLY A 277 8.94 -1.17 14.67
C GLY A 277 10.20 -1.62 13.94
N ILE A 278 10.24 -2.85 13.45
CA ILE A 278 11.34 -3.39 12.63
C ILE A 278 10.79 -4.38 11.59
N ARG A 279 11.23 -4.26 10.34
CA ARG A 279 10.80 -5.20 9.28
C ARG A 279 11.47 -6.57 9.48
N PRO A 280 10.82 -7.68 9.07
CA PRO A 280 11.40 -9.03 9.18
C PRO A 280 12.75 -9.20 8.46
N GLU A 281 12.95 -8.53 7.34
CA GLU A 281 14.19 -8.53 6.57
C GLU A 281 15.34 -7.76 7.23
N ASP A 282 15.04 -6.90 8.21
CA ASP A 282 15.99 -6.08 8.95
C ASP A 282 16.34 -6.68 10.33
N VAL A 283 15.81 -7.87 10.63
CA VAL A 283 16.20 -8.74 11.76
C VAL A 283 17.23 -9.75 11.23
N HIS A 284 18.44 -9.75 11.76
CA HIS A 284 19.53 -10.55 11.23
C HIS A 284 20.10 -11.50 12.27
N LEU A 285 20.59 -12.70 11.86
CA LEU A 285 21.39 -13.55 12.74
C LEU A 285 22.67 -12.80 13.16
N ALA A 286 23.05 -12.95 14.43
CA ALA A 286 24.19 -12.22 15.02
C ALA A 286 25.53 -12.51 14.31
N GLU A 287 25.65 -13.58 13.54
CA GLU A 287 26.82 -13.88 12.71
C GLU A 287 27.00 -12.89 11.55
N TYR A 288 25.92 -12.22 11.13
CA TYR A 288 25.93 -11.18 10.08
C TYR A 288 26.10 -9.75 10.64
N ALA A 289 26.25 -9.58 11.98
CA ALA A 289 26.36 -8.27 12.61
C ALA A 289 27.48 -7.40 12.01
N ASP A 290 28.61 -8.00 11.64
CA ASP A 290 29.76 -7.29 11.05
C ASP A 290 29.46 -6.72 9.64
N SER A 291 28.41 -7.18 8.98
CA SER A 291 27.94 -6.65 7.70
C SER A 291 27.02 -5.43 7.82
N LEU A 292 26.51 -5.17 9.03
CA LEU A 292 25.63 -4.05 9.33
C LEU A 292 26.47 -2.84 9.78
N ALA A 293 26.06 -1.66 9.37
CA ALA A 293 26.76 -0.43 9.75
C ALA A 293 26.66 -0.17 11.27
N ARG A 294 25.51 -0.42 11.87
CA ARG A 294 25.25 -0.17 13.30
C ARG A 294 24.21 -1.17 13.87
N PRO A 295 24.62 -2.43 14.13
CA PRO A 295 23.73 -3.40 14.74
C PRO A 295 23.41 -3.03 16.19
N THR A 296 22.28 -3.53 16.71
CA THR A 296 21.98 -3.52 18.14
C THR A 296 22.90 -4.50 18.88
N ARG A 297 22.82 -4.53 20.22
CA ARG A 297 23.34 -5.67 20.98
C ARG A 297 22.62 -6.94 20.56
N LYS A 298 23.27 -8.09 20.82
CA LYS A 298 22.68 -9.40 20.56
C LYS A 298 21.45 -9.61 21.43
N ILE A 299 20.41 -10.12 20.80
CA ILE A 299 19.15 -10.51 21.41
C ILE A 299 19.09 -12.03 21.33
N GLU A 300 18.98 -12.69 22.47
CA GLU A 300 18.84 -14.15 22.52
C GLU A 300 17.39 -14.53 22.21
N ALA A 301 17.22 -15.51 21.33
CA ALA A 301 15.92 -15.98 20.89
C ALA A 301 15.96 -17.49 20.60
N ARG A 302 14.79 -18.10 20.49
CA ARG A 302 14.64 -19.47 20.07
C ARG A 302 13.74 -19.53 18.85
N THR A 303 14.15 -20.25 17.82
CA THR A 303 13.32 -20.47 16.64
C THR A 303 12.13 -21.37 16.98
N ASP A 304 10.94 -21.00 16.50
CA ASP A 304 9.72 -21.79 16.68
C ASP A 304 9.30 -22.38 15.32
N VAL A 305 8.55 -21.65 14.52
CA VAL A 305 8.07 -22.08 13.20
C VAL A 305 8.95 -21.51 12.10
N LEU A 306 9.18 -22.31 11.05
CA LEU A 306 9.81 -21.88 9.81
C LEU A 306 8.82 -22.05 8.66
N GLU A 307 8.57 -20.96 7.92
CA GLU A 307 7.68 -20.94 6.75
C GLU A 307 8.47 -20.67 5.46
N PRO A 308 8.83 -21.70 4.69
CA PRO A 308 9.49 -21.51 3.39
C PRO A 308 8.52 -20.94 2.35
N MET A 309 8.83 -19.75 1.82
CA MET A 309 8.02 -19.06 0.80
C MET A 309 8.61 -19.14 -0.61
N GLY A 310 9.69 -19.88 -0.78
CA GLY A 310 10.35 -20.12 -2.05
C GLY A 310 11.66 -19.36 -2.19
N ASP A 311 11.66 -18.07 -2.25
CA ASP A 311 12.82 -17.18 -2.32
C ASP A 311 13.30 -16.71 -0.94
N GLU A 312 12.48 -16.88 0.10
CA GLU A 312 12.81 -16.57 1.49
C GLU A 312 12.18 -17.59 2.46
N ILE A 313 12.66 -17.60 3.70
CA ILE A 313 12.10 -18.38 4.81
C ILE A 313 11.74 -17.39 5.91
N PHE A 314 10.47 -17.37 6.33
CA PHE A 314 10.06 -16.66 7.52
C PHE A 314 10.31 -17.52 8.76
N VAL A 315 10.99 -16.93 9.74
CA VAL A 315 11.38 -17.60 10.99
C VAL A 315 10.76 -16.87 12.16
N TYR A 316 9.86 -17.53 12.84
CA TYR A 316 9.26 -17.04 14.07
C TYR A 316 10.23 -17.27 15.22
N LEU A 317 10.59 -16.21 15.93
CA LEU A 317 11.56 -16.17 17.02
C LEU A 317 10.86 -15.87 18.35
N MET A 318 11.02 -16.74 19.34
CA MET A 318 10.54 -16.54 20.71
C MET A 318 11.63 -15.89 21.53
N LEU A 319 11.35 -14.75 22.16
CA LEU A 319 12.30 -13.94 22.94
C LEU A 319 12.40 -14.36 24.41
N SER A 320 11.44 -15.12 24.93
CA SER A 320 11.45 -15.60 26.32
C SER A 320 11.03 -17.07 26.41
N GLU A 321 11.57 -17.80 27.41
CA GLU A 321 11.13 -19.16 27.71
C GLU A 321 9.70 -19.12 28.28
N GLY A 322 8.77 -19.85 27.63
CA GLY A 322 7.38 -19.97 28.09
C GLY A 322 6.41 -18.94 27.56
N ALA A 323 6.83 -18.13 26.59
CA ALA A 323 5.91 -17.28 25.84
C ALA A 323 4.78 -18.13 25.22
N ASP A 324 3.56 -17.60 25.27
CA ASP A 324 2.40 -18.28 24.70
C ASP A 324 2.59 -18.41 23.18
N ARG A 325 2.46 -19.65 22.67
CA ARG A 325 2.61 -19.97 21.24
C ARG A 325 1.35 -19.63 20.45
N SER A 326 0.43 -18.82 21.02
CA SER A 326 -0.73 -18.36 20.30
C SER A 326 -0.28 -17.40 19.20
N MET A 327 -0.49 -17.77 17.94
CA MET A 327 -0.44 -16.82 16.82
C MET A 327 -1.65 -15.91 16.96
N GLU A 328 -1.47 -14.76 17.58
CA GLU A 328 -2.49 -13.72 17.56
C GLU A 328 -2.49 -13.04 16.19
N GLU A 329 -3.68 -12.71 15.69
CA GLU A 329 -3.83 -12.11 14.35
C GLU A 329 -3.22 -10.69 14.28
N ASP A 330 -2.99 -10.05 15.45
CA ASP A 330 -2.41 -8.71 15.54
C ASP A 330 -0.94 -8.77 15.99
N PRO A 331 0.02 -8.33 15.15
CA PRO A 331 1.43 -8.25 15.51
C PRO A 331 1.73 -7.39 16.76
N LEU A 332 0.83 -6.45 17.11
CA LEU A 332 0.94 -5.63 18.32
C LEU A 332 0.64 -6.42 19.60
N GLU A 333 -0.03 -7.56 19.49
CA GLU A 333 -0.44 -8.40 20.64
C GLU A 333 0.55 -9.54 20.95
N SER A 334 1.67 -9.65 20.20
CA SER A 334 2.69 -10.69 20.38
C SER A 334 4.03 -10.13 20.94
N PRO A 335 4.08 -9.61 22.18
CA PRO A 335 5.22 -8.83 22.70
C PRO A 335 6.53 -9.63 22.83
N ASN A 336 6.45 -10.97 22.83
CA ASN A 336 7.56 -11.90 23.04
C ASN A 336 7.98 -12.65 21.76
N GLN A 337 7.54 -12.19 20.61
CA GLN A 337 7.84 -12.81 19.32
C GLN A 337 8.43 -11.78 18.35
N LEU A 338 9.41 -12.21 17.55
CA LEU A 338 9.88 -11.49 16.37
C LEU A 338 9.78 -12.41 15.14
N LEU A 339 9.45 -11.83 14.03
CA LEU A 339 9.52 -12.49 12.71
C LEU A 339 10.80 -12.02 12.03
N MET A 340 11.60 -12.97 11.52
CA MET A 340 12.81 -12.71 10.74
C MET A 340 12.66 -13.32 9.36
N SER A 341 13.11 -12.63 8.31
CA SER A 341 13.24 -13.19 6.96
C SER A 341 14.70 -13.56 6.70
N VAL A 342 14.93 -14.78 6.20
CA VAL A 342 16.25 -15.27 5.79
C VAL A 342 16.21 -15.90 4.43
N THR A 343 17.38 -16.00 3.78
CA THR A 343 17.49 -16.68 2.48
C THR A 343 17.37 -18.20 2.63
N PRO A 344 16.88 -18.93 1.61
CA PRO A 344 16.65 -20.37 1.68
C PRO A 344 17.89 -21.24 1.95
N ASP A 345 19.10 -20.71 1.73
CA ASP A 345 20.37 -21.35 1.98
C ASP A 345 20.92 -21.16 3.41
N THR A 346 20.19 -20.43 4.26
CA THR A 346 20.54 -20.25 5.69
C THR A 346 20.34 -21.56 6.45
N ASP A 347 21.38 -22.03 7.19
CA ASP A 347 21.28 -23.23 8.06
C ASP A 347 20.56 -22.87 9.36
N ILE A 348 19.24 -22.91 9.35
CA ILE A 348 18.39 -22.63 10.48
C ILE A 348 17.34 -23.75 10.65
N ARG A 349 17.02 -24.12 11.90
CA ARG A 349 16.10 -25.22 12.20
C ARG A 349 15.11 -24.80 13.28
N PRO A 350 13.93 -25.43 13.34
CA PRO A 350 13.01 -25.26 14.46
C PRO A 350 13.65 -25.64 15.82
N ASP A 351 13.18 -25.04 16.90
CA ASP A 351 13.62 -25.30 18.28
C ASP A 351 15.13 -25.08 18.50
N GLN A 352 15.76 -24.20 17.73
CA GLN A 352 17.18 -23.86 17.84
C GLN A 352 17.36 -22.54 18.62
N ASP A 353 18.30 -22.51 19.58
CA ASP A 353 18.70 -21.28 20.23
C ASP A 353 19.58 -20.47 19.25
N VAL A 354 19.23 -19.21 19.05
CA VAL A 354 19.90 -18.28 18.13
C VAL A 354 20.08 -16.93 18.79
N SER A 355 21.09 -16.18 18.37
CA SER A 355 21.22 -14.77 18.72
C SER A 355 20.95 -13.93 17.48
N VAL A 356 20.15 -12.88 17.59
CA VAL A 356 19.84 -11.96 16.52
C VAL A 356 20.25 -10.53 16.85
N VAL A 357 20.37 -9.70 15.84
CA VAL A 357 20.61 -8.26 15.92
C VAL A 357 19.64 -7.53 15.00
N LEU A 358 19.29 -6.30 15.36
CA LEU A 358 18.45 -5.42 14.53
C LEU A 358 19.34 -4.38 13.85
N ASP A 359 19.02 -4.05 12.61
CA ASP A 359 19.67 -2.91 11.94
C ASP A 359 19.09 -1.59 12.46
N ARG A 360 19.88 -0.81 13.23
CA ARG A 360 19.43 0.47 13.79
C ARG A 360 19.00 1.48 12.75
N SER A 361 19.51 1.41 11.52
CA SER A 361 19.11 2.31 10.44
C SER A 361 17.70 2.05 9.95
N LYS A 362 17.10 0.91 10.36
CA LYS A 362 15.80 0.40 9.96
C LYS A 362 14.80 0.35 11.10
N ILE A 363 15.21 0.68 12.30
CA ILE A 363 14.32 0.75 13.46
C ILE A 363 13.45 2.01 13.35
N HIS A 364 12.15 1.83 13.52
CA HIS A 364 11.17 2.92 13.65
C HIS A 364 10.74 3.02 15.11
N LEU A 365 10.44 4.24 15.57
CA LEU A 365 9.81 4.45 16.86
C LEU A 365 8.47 5.15 16.64
N PHE A 366 7.46 4.65 17.34
CA PHE A 366 6.11 5.18 17.31
C PHE A 366 5.70 5.55 18.74
N ASP A 367 4.89 6.59 18.86
CA ASP A 367 4.21 6.92 20.12
C ASP A 367 3.19 5.81 20.42
N SER A 368 3.25 5.22 21.61
CA SER A 368 2.33 4.10 21.94
C SER A 368 0.90 4.55 22.24
N GLU A 369 0.64 5.84 22.51
CA GLU A 369 -0.70 6.36 22.80
C GLU A 369 -1.41 6.80 21.50
N THR A 370 -0.72 7.55 20.64
CA THR A 370 -1.31 8.08 19.39
C THR A 370 -1.12 7.15 18.21
N GLY A 371 -0.09 6.29 18.25
CA GLY A 371 0.35 5.47 17.13
C GLY A 371 1.18 6.21 16.08
N ASP A 372 1.41 7.51 16.24
CA ASP A 372 2.14 8.31 15.26
C ASP A 372 3.63 7.97 15.22
N ALA A 373 4.23 8.06 14.04
CA ALA A 373 5.67 7.86 13.91
C ALA A 373 6.44 9.02 14.54
N LEU A 374 7.43 8.67 15.39
CA LEU A 374 8.35 9.64 16.02
C LEU A 374 9.63 9.78 15.21
N VAL A 375 10.19 8.66 14.73
CA VAL A 375 11.43 8.66 13.94
C VAL A 375 11.56 7.37 13.10
N HIS A 376 12.21 7.52 11.96
CA HIS A 376 12.60 6.42 11.06
C HIS A 376 14.11 6.34 10.97
N GLY A 377 14.68 5.21 11.46
CA GLY A 377 16.12 5.04 11.62
C GLY A 377 16.69 5.79 12.83
N ILE A 378 17.41 5.07 13.69
CA ILE A 378 17.96 5.63 14.94
C ILE A 378 19.49 5.76 14.91
N THR A 379 20.13 5.68 13.74
CA THR A 379 21.59 5.76 13.61
C THR A 379 22.19 7.11 13.97
N ASP A 380 21.52 8.17 13.58
CA ASP A 380 21.99 9.55 13.80
C ASP A 380 21.71 10.05 15.23
N LEU A 381 20.96 9.24 16.02
CA LEU A 381 20.57 9.54 17.38
C LEU A 381 21.57 9.02 18.42
N THR A 382 22.66 8.36 18.01
CA THR A 382 23.76 8.00 18.94
C THR A 382 24.70 9.20 19.03
N GLY A 383 24.80 9.82 20.21
CA GLY A 383 25.69 10.93 20.47
C GLY A 383 27.11 10.67 19.95
N SER A 384 27.74 11.69 19.40
CA SER A 384 29.10 11.67 18.84
C SER A 384 30.07 10.88 19.74
N GLU A 385 30.84 9.96 19.14
CA GLU A 385 31.98 9.33 19.76
C GLU A 385 32.85 10.42 20.48
N PRO A 386 33.37 10.12 21.69
CA PRO A 386 34.31 11.04 22.34
C PRO A 386 35.50 11.23 21.42
N GLY A 387 35.68 12.48 20.96
CA GLY A 387 36.66 12.87 19.98
C GLY A 387 38.06 12.36 20.33
N THR A 388 38.68 11.69 19.38
CA THR A 388 40.14 11.55 19.34
C THR A 388 40.75 12.94 19.31
N THR A 389 41.34 13.33 20.42
CA THR A 389 42.17 14.53 20.54
C THR A 389 43.26 14.46 19.45
N PRO A 390 43.46 15.49 18.60
CA PRO A 390 44.60 15.52 17.72
C PRO A 390 45.88 15.59 18.56
N THR A 391 46.72 14.56 18.47
CA THR A 391 48.09 14.62 19.01
C THR A 391 48.81 15.75 18.28
N GLU A 392 49.16 16.83 18.99
CA GLU A 392 50.09 17.83 18.54
C GLU A 392 51.37 17.12 18.08
N ALA A 393 51.72 17.24 16.82
CA ALA A 393 53.06 16.95 16.33
C ALA A 393 53.95 18.11 16.70
N GLU A 394 54.84 17.89 17.64
CA GLU A 394 56.02 18.71 17.85
C GLU A 394 57.04 18.46 16.74
N ASP A 395 57.63 19.57 16.26
CA ASP A 395 58.81 19.78 15.40
C ASP A 395 58.74 19.50 13.92
#